data_2f9ffb52d5bafdb55f701bb5b03f5285
#
_entry.id   2f9ffb52d5bafdb55f701bb5b03f5285
#
_cell.length_a   1.000
_cell.length_b   1.000
_cell.length_c   1.000
_cell.angle_alpha   90.00
_cell.angle_beta   90.00
_cell.angle_gamma   90.00
#
_symmetry.space_group_name_H-M   'P 1'
#
loop_
_entity.id
_entity.type
_entity.pdbx_description
1 polymer ?
#
loop_
_entity_poly.entity_id
_entity_poly.type
_entity_poly.pdbx_seq_one_letter_code
_entity_poly.pdbx_strand_id
1 'polypeptide(L)'
;SNRLRQQDGLSYGARSFLTVGSFDENATFGAYAICAPENLDRVEVGFKEELNRVLRDGFTQQELDDARKGVLENAKLDRAKDGRLVRTLSNNIDLERTMMWDKNYEDALESLTVAQVNEVFRKYFPLENFSIVKAGDSSKL
;
A
#
# COMPACT_ATOMS: atom_id res chain seq x y z
N SER A 1 -8.94 -0.17 -4.64
CA SER A 1 -9.69 -1.44 -4.38
C SER A 1 -11.20 -1.28 -4.55
N ASN A 2 -11.76 -0.10 -4.34
CA ASN A 2 -13.20 0.14 -4.47
C ASN A 2 -13.70 -0.06 -5.91
N ARG A 3 -12.93 0.34 -6.92
CA ARG A 3 -13.31 0.19 -8.32
C ARG A 3 -13.48 -1.27 -8.70
N LEU A 4 -12.41 -2.07 -8.65
CA LEU A 4 -12.40 -3.46 -9.11
C LEU A 4 -13.38 -4.38 -8.35
N ARG A 5 -13.64 -4.08 -7.08
CA ARG A 5 -14.53 -4.88 -6.24
C ARG A 5 -15.96 -4.36 -6.19
N GLN A 6 -16.14 -3.06 -5.89
CA GLN A 6 -17.46 -2.52 -5.58
C GLN A 6 -18.16 -1.90 -6.79
N GLN A 7 -17.41 -1.27 -7.71
CA GLN A 7 -17.99 -0.64 -8.89
C GLN A 7 -18.12 -1.63 -10.05
N ASP A 8 -17.04 -2.35 -10.36
CA ASP A 8 -16.99 -3.22 -11.54
C ASP A 8 -17.37 -4.68 -11.22
N GLY A 9 -17.37 -5.07 -9.94
CA GLY A 9 -17.70 -6.44 -9.51
C GLY A 9 -16.74 -7.52 -10.05
N LEU A 10 -15.53 -7.14 -10.48
CA LEU A 10 -14.60 -8.00 -11.19
C LEU A 10 -13.74 -8.87 -10.27
N SER A 11 -13.60 -8.49 -9.01
CA SER A 11 -12.73 -9.21 -8.08
C SER A 11 -13.41 -9.48 -6.74
N TYR A 12 -13.10 -10.61 -6.14
CA TYR A 12 -13.49 -10.96 -4.77
C TYR A 12 -12.73 -10.12 -3.75
N GLY A 13 -11.54 -9.65 -4.09
CA GLY A 13 -10.71 -8.77 -3.27
C GLY A 13 -9.52 -8.26 -4.04
N ALA A 14 -9.14 -7.03 -3.76
CA ALA A 14 -7.92 -6.40 -4.27
C ALA A 14 -7.18 -5.71 -3.12
N ARG A 15 -5.86 -5.86 -3.09
CA ARG A 15 -5.00 -5.26 -2.07
C ARG A 15 -3.70 -4.79 -2.70
N SER A 16 -3.08 -3.79 -2.06
CA SER A 16 -1.72 -3.37 -2.33
C SER A 16 -0.89 -3.48 -1.05
N PHE A 17 0.42 -3.62 -1.22
CA PHE A 17 1.38 -3.62 -0.13
C PHE A 17 2.65 -2.89 -0.54
N LEU A 18 3.32 -2.33 0.44
CA LEU A 18 4.66 -1.77 0.31
C LEU A 18 5.51 -2.37 1.43
N THR A 19 6.60 -3.02 1.07
CA THR A 19 7.60 -3.51 2.01
C THR A 19 8.88 -2.73 1.80
N VAL A 20 9.44 -2.19 2.86
CA VAL A 20 10.70 -1.43 2.84
C VAL A 20 11.70 -2.15 3.73
N GLY A 21 12.88 -2.43 3.22
CA GLY A 21 13.98 -3.00 3.99
C GLY A 21 14.45 -2.03 5.07
N SER A 22 14.77 -2.57 6.26
CA SER A 22 15.28 -1.74 7.36
C SER A 22 16.81 -1.60 7.33
N PHE A 23 17.50 -2.55 6.71
CA PHE A 23 18.96 -2.60 6.61
C PHE A 23 19.47 -2.32 5.20
N ASP A 24 18.66 -2.66 4.19
CA ASP A 24 19.02 -2.52 2.79
C ASP A 24 18.18 -1.43 2.12
N GLU A 25 18.78 -0.71 1.19
CA GLU A 25 18.08 0.29 0.36
C GLU A 25 17.20 -0.40 -0.70
N ASN A 26 16.31 -1.27 -0.27
CA ASN A 26 15.34 -1.92 -1.13
C ASN A 26 13.91 -1.70 -0.66
N ALA A 27 13.01 -1.63 -1.63
CA ALA A 27 11.58 -1.58 -1.37
C ALA A 27 10.84 -2.36 -2.46
N THR A 28 9.79 -3.06 -2.05
CA THR A 28 8.91 -3.77 -2.98
C THR A 28 7.49 -3.25 -2.81
N PHE A 29 6.94 -2.71 -3.89
CA PHE A 29 5.51 -2.43 -3.99
C PHE A 29 4.84 -3.50 -4.83
N GLY A 30 3.70 -3.97 -4.38
CA GLY A 30 2.89 -4.92 -5.13
C GLY A 30 1.41 -4.68 -4.93
N ALA A 31 0.63 -5.15 -5.89
CA ALA A 31 -0.81 -5.24 -5.78
C ALA A 31 -1.28 -6.58 -6.34
N TYR A 32 -2.34 -7.11 -5.78
CA TYR A 32 -2.96 -8.32 -6.29
C TYR A 32 -4.48 -8.23 -6.23
N ALA A 33 -5.12 -8.96 -7.13
CA ALA A 33 -6.55 -9.14 -7.11
C ALA A 33 -6.87 -10.63 -7.28
N ILE A 34 -7.89 -11.10 -6.57
CA ILE A 34 -8.44 -12.46 -6.70
C ILE A 34 -9.74 -12.32 -7.48
N CYS A 35 -9.82 -12.97 -8.63
CA CYS A 35 -10.99 -12.90 -9.52
C CYS A 35 -11.30 -14.26 -10.14
N ALA A 36 -12.45 -14.37 -10.76
CA ALA A 36 -12.76 -15.50 -11.62
C ALA A 36 -11.88 -15.48 -12.88
N PRO A 37 -11.48 -16.63 -13.46
CA PRO A 37 -10.59 -16.69 -14.62
C PRO A 37 -11.04 -15.82 -15.78
N GLU A 38 -12.32 -15.80 -16.08
CA GLU A 38 -12.92 -14.99 -17.15
C GLU A 38 -12.80 -13.48 -16.95
N ASN A 39 -12.46 -13.02 -15.75
CA ASN A 39 -12.28 -11.60 -15.43
C ASN A 39 -10.82 -11.15 -15.44
N LEU A 40 -9.85 -12.03 -15.63
CA LEU A 40 -8.40 -11.71 -15.51
C LEU A 40 -7.98 -10.53 -16.37
N ASP A 41 -8.37 -10.52 -17.66
CA ASP A 41 -8.00 -9.44 -18.57
C ASP A 41 -8.67 -8.10 -18.20
N ARG A 42 -9.94 -8.16 -17.77
CA ARG A 42 -10.68 -6.97 -17.32
C ARG A 42 -10.08 -6.39 -16.04
N VAL A 43 -9.63 -7.25 -15.11
CA VAL A 43 -8.94 -6.83 -13.89
C VAL A 43 -7.61 -6.18 -14.21
N GLU A 44 -6.83 -6.73 -15.16
CA GLU A 44 -5.57 -6.10 -15.60
C GLU A 44 -5.83 -4.72 -16.21
N VAL A 45 -6.80 -4.60 -17.11
CA VAL A 45 -7.18 -3.31 -17.71
C VAL A 45 -7.58 -2.31 -16.63
N GLY A 46 -8.47 -2.70 -15.73
CA GLY A 46 -8.91 -1.83 -14.65
C GLY A 46 -7.78 -1.42 -13.69
N PHE A 47 -6.81 -2.30 -13.42
CA PHE A 47 -5.62 -1.96 -12.66
C PHE A 47 -4.76 -0.90 -13.38
N LYS A 48 -4.48 -1.11 -14.67
CA LYS A 48 -3.69 -0.16 -15.48
C LYS A 48 -4.37 1.21 -15.58
N GLU A 49 -5.67 1.24 -15.79
CA GLU A 49 -6.45 2.48 -15.83
C GLU A 49 -6.41 3.23 -14.49
N GLU A 50 -6.58 2.51 -13.37
CA GLU A 50 -6.54 3.11 -12.05
C GLU A 50 -5.16 3.65 -11.70
N LEU A 51 -4.09 2.90 -12.02
CA LEU A 51 -2.73 3.37 -11.82
C LEU A 51 -2.43 4.61 -12.67
N ASN A 52 -2.82 4.60 -13.95
CA ASN A 52 -2.67 5.77 -14.83
C ASN A 52 -3.48 6.98 -14.33
N ARG A 53 -4.68 6.77 -13.79
CA ARG A 53 -5.45 7.84 -13.16
C ARG A 53 -4.68 8.47 -12.02
N VAL A 54 -4.14 7.65 -11.10
CA VAL A 54 -3.36 8.18 -9.96
C VAL A 54 -2.07 8.86 -10.41
N LEU A 55 -1.38 8.33 -11.42
CA LEU A 55 -0.17 8.97 -11.98
C LEU A 55 -0.48 10.35 -12.58
N ARG A 56 -1.61 10.50 -13.28
CA ARG A 56 -2.03 11.74 -13.91
C ARG A 56 -2.61 12.74 -12.89
N ASP A 57 -3.61 12.31 -12.13
CA ASP A 57 -4.44 13.17 -11.28
C ASP A 57 -3.88 13.29 -9.86
N GLY A 58 -3.13 12.29 -9.41
CA GLY A 58 -2.61 12.18 -8.06
C GLY A 58 -3.65 11.66 -7.06
N PHE A 59 -3.20 11.56 -5.81
CA PHE A 59 -4.07 11.36 -4.65
C PHE A 59 -4.65 12.69 -4.21
N THR A 60 -5.84 12.64 -3.63
CA THR A 60 -6.52 13.79 -3.05
C THR A 60 -6.07 14.03 -1.60
N GLN A 61 -6.31 15.24 -1.09
CA GLN A 61 -6.08 15.55 0.33
C GLN A 61 -6.89 14.62 1.24
N GLN A 62 -8.15 14.34 0.88
CA GLN A 62 -9.01 13.44 1.66
C GLN A 62 -8.45 12.02 1.75
N GLU A 63 -7.93 11.48 0.65
CA GLU A 63 -7.31 10.14 0.65
C GLU A 63 -6.07 10.09 1.56
N LEU A 64 -5.25 11.16 1.56
CA LEU A 64 -4.11 11.26 2.47
C LEU A 64 -4.57 11.34 3.94
N ASP A 65 -5.56 12.15 4.23
CA ASP A 65 -6.06 12.35 5.60
C ASP A 65 -6.68 11.06 6.16
N ASP A 66 -7.46 10.34 5.36
CA ASP A 66 -8.03 9.05 5.74
C ASP A 66 -6.94 7.99 5.98
N ALA A 67 -5.94 7.91 5.10
CA ALA A 67 -4.81 7.00 5.25
C ALA A 67 -3.98 7.32 6.49
N ARG A 68 -3.64 8.59 6.70
CA ARG A 68 -2.92 9.09 7.88
C ARG A 68 -3.64 8.73 9.17
N LYS A 69 -4.93 9.04 9.24
CA LYS A 69 -5.78 8.70 10.38
C LYS A 69 -5.74 7.20 10.69
N GLY A 70 -5.91 6.37 9.65
CA GLY A 70 -5.88 4.92 9.81
C GLY A 70 -4.55 4.40 10.35
N VAL A 71 -3.42 4.92 9.88
CA VAL A 71 -2.08 4.52 10.35
C VAL A 71 -1.88 4.94 11.81
N LEU A 72 -2.19 6.19 12.16
CA LEU A 72 -2.00 6.70 13.51
C LEU A 72 -2.92 6.02 14.53
N GLU A 73 -4.17 5.77 14.20
CA GLU A 73 -5.10 5.03 15.06
C GLU A 73 -4.63 3.59 15.27
N ASN A 74 -4.19 2.90 14.22
CA ASN A 74 -3.65 1.54 14.35
C ASN A 74 -2.40 1.50 15.23
N ALA A 75 -1.49 2.47 15.10
CA ALA A 75 -0.31 2.57 15.95
C ALA A 75 -0.68 2.71 17.45
N LYS A 76 -1.70 3.53 17.76
CA LYS A 76 -2.22 3.66 19.13
C LYS A 76 -2.82 2.35 19.65
N LEU A 77 -3.63 1.68 18.83
CA LEU A 77 -4.25 0.40 19.19
C LEU A 77 -3.21 -0.72 19.39
N ASP A 78 -2.16 -0.73 18.58
CA ASP A 78 -1.09 -1.73 18.69
C ASP A 78 -0.26 -1.50 19.96
N ARG A 79 0.00 -0.27 20.36
CA ARG A 79 0.65 0.04 21.65
C ARG A 79 -0.20 -0.33 22.87
N ALA A 80 -1.51 -0.36 22.73
CA ALA A 80 -2.42 -0.76 23.81
C ALA A 80 -2.53 -2.29 23.99
N LYS A 81 -1.90 -3.09 23.12
CA LYS A 81 -1.92 -4.55 23.15
C LYS A 81 -0.53 -5.08 23.53
N ASP A 82 -0.39 -5.71 24.68
CA ASP A 82 0.89 -6.20 25.20
C ASP A 82 1.70 -6.98 24.16
N GLY A 83 1.10 -7.95 23.48
CA GLY A 83 1.79 -8.77 22.50
C GLY A 83 2.27 -7.97 21.26
N ARG A 84 1.59 -6.89 20.90
CA ARG A 84 2.02 -5.98 19.82
C ARG A 84 3.13 -5.06 20.29
N LEU A 85 2.98 -4.51 21.50
CA LEU A 85 3.98 -3.66 22.11
C LEU A 85 5.31 -4.42 22.31
N VAL A 86 5.27 -5.63 22.83
CA VAL A 86 6.47 -6.48 22.98
C VAL A 86 7.16 -6.71 21.63
N ARG A 87 6.39 -6.99 20.55
CA ARG A 87 6.95 -7.15 19.21
C ARG A 87 7.62 -5.87 18.72
N THR A 88 6.99 -4.71 18.89
CA THR A 88 7.56 -3.42 18.53
C THR A 88 8.87 -3.16 19.27
N LEU A 89 8.88 -3.40 20.58
CA LEU A 89 10.08 -3.22 21.42
C LEU A 89 11.22 -4.17 21.00
N SER A 90 10.89 -5.44 20.72
CA SER A 90 11.88 -6.42 20.22
C SER A 90 12.46 -5.98 18.88
N ASN A 91 11.62 -5.60 17.92
CA ASN A 91 12.09 -5.10 16.62
C ASN A 91 12.94 -3.83 16.75
N ASN A 92 12.59 -2.95 17.67
CA ASN A 92 13.38 -1.73 17.91
C ASN A 92 14.77 -2.06 18.47
N ILE A 93 14.86 -3.08 19.36
CA ILE A 93 16.16 -3.55 19.85
C ILE A 93 17.00 -4.12 18.71
N ASP A 94 16.43 -5.01 17.88
CA ASP A 94 17.12 -5.63 16.73
C ASP A 94 17.61 -4.59 15.71
N LEU A 95 16.88 -3.47 15.58
CA LEU A 95 17.20 -2.36 14.66
C LEU A 95 18.01 -1.25 15.32
N GLU A 96 18.47 -1.44 16.56
CA GLU A 96 19.18 -0.42 17.36
C GLU A 96 18.39 0.91 17.46
N ARG A 97 17.07 0.80 17.59
CA ARG A 97 16.12 1.93 17.68
C ARG A 97 15.48 1.99 19.06
N THR A 98 14.84 3.11 19.34
CA THR A 98 14.00 3.30 20.52
C THR A 98 12.61 3.74 20.09
N MET A 99 11.65 3.78 21.02
CA MET A 99 10.31 4.35 20.77
C MET A 99 10.31 5.80 20.28
N MET A 100 11.44 6.50 20.39
CA MET A 100 11.60 7.82 19.79
C MET A 100 11.58 7.77 18.26
N TRP A 101 12.07 6.67 17.66
CA TRP A 101 11.96 6.47 16.22
C TRP A 101 10.50 6.38 15.77
N ASP A 102 9.67 5.62 16.51
CA ASP A 102 8.24 5.51 16.22
C ASP A 102 7.55 6.86 16.32
N LYS A 103 7.88 7.64 17.37
CA LYS A 103 7.34 8.99 17.51
C LYS A 103 7.75 9.91 16.36
N ASN A 104 9.03 9.92 15.99
CA ASN A 104 9.52 10.74 14.87
C ASN A 104 8.84 10.35 13.54
N TYR A 105 8.58 9.04 13.33
CA TYR A 105 7.83 8.57 12.17
C TYR A 105 6.38 9.08 12.18
N GLU A 106 5.70 9.03 13.32
CA GLU A 106 4.34 9.54 13.46
C GLU A 106 4.29 11.06 13.21
N ASP A 107 5.24 11.83 13.76
CA ASP A 107 5.36 13.27 13.55
C ASP A 107 5.62 13.61 12.07
N ALA A 108 6.49 12.85 11.40
CA ALA A 108 6.73 12.99 9.97
C ALA A 108 5.48 12.68 9.13
N LEU A 109 4.72 11.65 9.52
CA LEU A 109 3.47 11.29 8.87
C LEU A 109 2.40 12.38 9.05
N GLU A 110 2.33 13.02 10.23
CA GLU A 110 1.43 14.14 10.48
C GLU A 110 1.75 15.35 9.60
N SER A 111 3.03 15.62 9.33
CA SER A 111 3.48 16.74 8.51
C SER A 111 3.47 16.47 7.01
N LEU A 112 3.26 15.22 6.58
CA LEU A 112 3.30 14.81 5.18
C LEU A 112 2.19 15.52 4.37
N THR A 113 2.57 16.08 3.21
CA THR A 113 1.64 16.75 2.31
C THR A 113 1.24 15.87 1.12
N VAL A 114 0.07 16.11 0.55
CA VAL A 114 -0.38 15.40 -0.64
C VAL A 114 0.53 15.65 -1.85
N ALA A 115 1.15 16.82 -1.94
CA ALA A 115 2.12 17.13 -2.98
C ALA A 115 3.34 16.21 -2.93
N GLN A 116 3.92 16.02 -1.72
CA GLN A 116 5.04 15.11 -1.51
C GLN A 116 4.69 13.65 -1.85
N VAL A 117 3.52 13.18 -1.44
CA VAL A 117 3.06 11.82 -1.77
C VAL A 117 2.95 11.65 -3.28
N ASN A 118 2.34 12.61 -3.98
CA ASN A 118 2.15 12.55 -5.42
C ASN A 118 3.47 12.64 -6.19
N GLU A 119 4.42 13.44 -5.73
CA GLU A 119 5.76 13.51 -6.32
C GLU A 119 6.50 12.18 -6.23
N VAL A 120 6.54 11.59 -5.02
CA VAL A 120 7.18 10.29 -4.78
C VAL A 120 6.49 9.18 -5.59
N PHE A 121 5.16 9.19 -5.62
CA PHE A 121 4.41 8.18 -6.37
C PHE A 121 4.74 8.23 -7.88
N ARG A 122 4.74 9.41 -8.49
CA ARG A 122 5.11 9.57 -9.90
C ARG A 122 6.55 9.16 -10.19
N LYS A 123 7.46 9.40 -9.26
CA LYS A 123 8.88 9.07 -9.41
C LYS A 123 9.14 7.57 -9.40
N TYR A 124 8.47 6.82 -8.51
CA TYR A 124 8.83 5.43 -8.24
C TYR A 124 7.85 4.39 -8.79
N PHE A 125 6.65 4.80 -9.23
CA PHE A 125 5.60 3.87 -9.68
C PHE A 125 5.12 4.09 -11.12
N PRO A 126 6.01 4.37 -12.11
CA PRO A 126 5.59 4.42 -13.51
C PRO A 126 5.15 3.01 -13.95
N LEU A 127 4.12 2.96 -14.81
CA LEU A 127 3.49 1.68 -15.21
C LEU A 127 4.46 0.71 -15.88
N GLU A 128 5.43 1.21 -16.64
CA GLU A 128 6.46 0.43 -17.33
C GLU A 128 7.38 -0.36 -16.39
N ASN A 129 7.44 0.02 -15.13
CA ASN A 129 8.26 -0.67 -14.13
C ASN A 129 7.54 -1.85 -13.46
N PHE A 130 6.28 -2.10 -13.80
CA PHE A 130 5.53 -3.19 -13.20
C PHE A 130 5.66 -4.49 -13.98
N SER A 131 5.97 -5.57 -13.29
CA SER A 131 5.80 -6.93 -13.78
C SER A 131 4.40 -7.42 -13.42
N ILE A 132 3.65 -7.91 -14.40
CA ILE A 132 2.29 -8.45 -14.20
C ILE A 132 2.34 -9.96 -14.33
N VAL A 133 1.84 -10.65 -13.33
CA VAL A 133 1.74 -12.11 -13.30
C VAL A 133 0.27 -12.50 -13.17
N LYS A 134 -0.19 -13.39 -14.05
CA LYS A 134 -1.51 -14.02 -13.98
C LYS A 134 -1.31 -15.49 -13.62
N ALA A 135 -2.06 -15.98 -12.65
CA ALA A 135 -2.02 -17.36 -12.21
C ALA A 135 -3.43 -17.91 -12.05
N GLY A 136 -3.66 -19.11 -12.52
CA GLY A 136 -4.95 -19.77 -12.45
C GLY A 136 -5.02 -21.03 -13.30
N ASP A 137 -6.19 -21.62 -13.38
CA ASP A 137 -6.44 -22.77 -14.24
C ASP A 137 -6.53 -22.33 -15.72
N SER A 138 -5.48 -22.63 -16.48
CA SER A 138 -5.37 -22.22 -17.88
C SER A 138 -6.45 -22.87 -18.79
N SER A 139 -7.13 -23.92 -18.35
CA SER A 139 -8.24 -24.53 -19.10
C SER A 139 -9.54 -23.70 -19.03
N LYS A 140 -9.55 -22.66 -18.19
CA LYS A 140 -10.68 -21.74 -17.97
C LYS A 140 -10.38 -20.30 -18.38
N LEU A 141 -9.26 -20.09 -19.06
CA LEU A 141 -8.84 -18.79 -19.61
C LEU A 141 -9.32 -18.61 -21.03
#